data_9de98c97d1ee33907efe4d78521d0ee7
#
_entry.id   9de98c97d1ee33907efe4d78521d0ee7
#
_cell.length_a   1.000
_cell.length_b   1.000
_cell.length_c   1.000
_cell.angle_alpha   90.00
_cell.angle_beta   90.00
_cell.angle_gamma   90.00
#
_symmetry.space_group_name_H-M   'P 1'
#
loop_
_entity.id
_entity.type
_entity.pdbx_description
1 polymer ?
#
loop_
_entity_poly.entity_id
_entity_poly.type
_entity_poly.pdbx_seq_one_letter_code
_entity_poly.pdbx_strand_id
1 'polypeptide(L)'
;GYINDANFEAAITNRKHSGRILGKNELKIFDNEMDFSLSGNIGVGYTPDLANRCRFINLFLDIEDANTREFSNPNLHLWVEQNRGLILSALYSLVRNWIGKGKPKGSLPFSSFSEWADICGGIMEAAEYVSPCKQDKEL
;
A
#
# COMPACT_ATOMS: atom_id res chain seq x y z
N GLY A 1 11.74 -17.50 2.62
CA GLY A 1 11.72 -16.85 3.94
C GLY A 1 10.31 -16.79 4.50
N TYR A 2 10.18 -16.62 5.81
CA TYR A 2 8.90 -16.50 6.51
C TYR A 2 8.91 -15.26 7.42
N ILE A 3 7.90 -14.42 7.29
CA ILE A 3 7.76 -13.20 8.10
C ILE A 3 6.84 -13.54 9.27
N ASN A 4 7.42 -13.50 10.48
CA ASN A 4 6.71 -13.74 11.73
C ASN A 4 7.35 -12.87 12.81
N ASP A 5 6.89 -11.64 12.94
CA ASP A 5 7.36 -10.65 13.90
C ASP A 5 6.19 -9.88 14.48
N ALA A 6 5.83 -10.19 15.72
CA ALA A 6 4.72 -9.56 16.43
C ALA A 6 4.92 -8.04 16.63
N ASN A 7 6.15 -7.57 16.73
CA ASN A 7 6.42 -6.12 16.86
C ASN A 7 6.16 -5.40 15.54
N PHE A 8 6.52 -6.04 14.41
CA PHE A 8 6.22 -5.53 13.09
C PHE A 8 4.71 -5.51 12.81
N GLU A 9 4.02 -6.59 13.13
CA GLU A 9 2.57 -6.69 13.01
C GLU A 9 1.85 -5.62 13.85
N ALA A 10 2.32 -5.37 15.08
CA ALA A 10 1.84 -4.29 15.92
C ALA A 10 2.16 -2.90 15.34
N ALA A 11 3.35 -2.71 14.77
CA ALA A 11 3.75 -1.44 14.18
C ALA A 11 2.89 -1.04 12.98
N ILE A 12 2.39 -1.99 12.19
CA ILE A 12 1.53 -1.70 11.03
C ILE A 12 0.19 -1.08 11.46
N THR A 13 -0.35 -1.44 12.63
CA THR A 13 -1.72 -1.06 13.02
C THR A 13 -1.82 -0.09 14.16
N ASN A 14 -0.79 -0.01 15.01
CA ASN A 14 -0.84 0.84 16.19
C ASN A 14 -0.67 2.31 15.80
N ARG A 15 -1.59 3.16 16.26
CA ARG A 15 -1.50 4.62 16.09
C ARG A 15 -0.34 5.25 16.86
N LYS A 16 0.17 4.55 17.88
CA LYS A 16 1.29 5.03 18.68
C LYS A 16 2.35 3.95 18.80
N HIS A 17 3.58 4.36 18.68
CA HIS A 17 4.74 3.50 18.88
C HIS A 17 5.48 3.95 20.14
N SER A 18 5.92 3.01 20.96
CA SER A 18 6.71 3.32 22.14
C SER A 18 8.05 2.61 22.05
N GLY A 19 9.10 3.33 22.35
CA GLY A 19 10.45 2.81 22.39
C GLY A 19 11.24 3.34 23.56
N ARG A 20 12.12 2.51 24.10
CA ARG A 20 13.04 2.92 25.16
C ARG A 20 14.23 3.65 24.55
N ILE A 21 14.58 4.81 25.10
CA ILE A 21 15.76 5.54 24.65
C ILE A 21 17.00 4.80 25.16
N LEU A 22 17.88 4.41 24.23
CA LEU A 22 19.16 3.78 24.57
C LEU A 22 19.98 4.68 25.49
N GLY A 23 20.43 4.10 26.60
CA GLY A 23 21.23 4.83 27.62
C GLY A 23 20.41 5.66 28.60
N LYS A 24 19.07 5.68 28.48
CA LYS A 24 18.20 6.36 29.46
C LYS A 24 17.10 5.42 29.96
N ASN A 25 16.60 5.66 31.16
CA ASN A 25 15.49 4.91 31.73
C ASN A 25 14.14 5.58 31.36
N GLU A 26 14.03 6.06 30.14
CA GLU A 26 12.88 6.81 29.63
C GLU A 26 12.21 6.05 28.49
N LEU A 27 10.89 5.98 28.54
CA LEU A 27 10.04 5.51 27.45
C LEU A 27 9.58 6.73 26.63
N LYS A 28 9.83 6.71 25.33
CA LYS A 28 9.30 7.73 24.41
C LYS A 28 8.13 7.17 23.64
N ILE A 29 7.05 7.93 23.58
CA ILE A 29 5.85 7.60 22.79
C ILE A 29 5.76 8.62 21.65
N PHE A 30 5.54 8.13 20.43
CA PHE A 30 5.33 8.98 19.24
C PHE A 30 4.16 8.44 18.44
N ASP A 31 3.53 9.32 17.70
CA ASP A 31 2.48 8.95 16.77
C ASP A 31 3.09 8.18 15.60
N ASN A 32 2.40 7.12 15.17
CA ASN A 32 2.83 6.27 14.09
C ASN A 32 2.09 6.68 12.81
N GLU A 33 2.78 7.42 11.97
CA GLU A 33 2.31 7.90 10.65
C GLU A 33 3.06 7.21 9.50
N MET A 34 3.58 5.99 9.75
CA MET A 34 4.38 5.26 8.77
C MET A 34 3.51 4.35 7.91
N ASP A 35 3.74 4.40 6.61
CA ASP A 35 3.29 3.38 5.67
C ASP A 35 4.42 2.37 5.43
N PHE A 36 4.05 1.09 5.40
CA PHE A 36 4.98 0.00 5.22
C PHE A 36 4.79 -0.64 3.85
N SER A 37 5.86 -0.83 3.12
CA SER A 37 5.87 -1.66 1.92
C SER A 37 6.95 -2.73 2.01
N LEU A 38 6.60 -3.93 1.60
CA LEU A 38 7.50 -5.07 1.54
C LEU A 38 7.55 -5.56 0.10
N SER A 39 8.73 -5.89 -0.37
CA SER A 39 8.91 -6.56 -1.66
C SER A 39 9.66 -7.87 -1.45
N GLY A 40 9.31 -8.88 -2.22
CA GLY A 40 9.96 -10.18 -2.16
C GLY A 40 9.68 -10.98 -3.41
N ASN A 41 10.53 -11.98 -3.65
CA ASN A 41 10.31 -12.96 -4.70
C ASN A 41 9.25 -13.98 -4.25
N ILE A 42 8.77 -14.79 -5.18
CA ILE A 42 7.83 -15.90 -4.94
C ILE A 42 8.33 -16.78 -3.78
N GLY A 43 7.43 -17.17 -2.87
CA GLY A 43 7.72 -18.06 -1.75
C GLY A 43 8.05 -17.37 -0.42
N VAL A 44 7.72 -16.09 -0.27
CA VAL A 44 7.71 -15.43 1.04
C VAL A 44 6.44 -15.87 1.79
N GLY A 45 6.62 -16.63 2.87
CA GLY A 45 5.55 -16.96 3.81
C GLY A 45 5.31 -15.83 4.81
N TYR A 46 4.10 -15.73 5.34
CA TYR A 46 3.70 -14.72 6.33
C TYR A 46 2.61 -15.28 7.24
N THR A 47 2.41 -14.64 8.38
CA THR A 47 1.35 -15.04 9.32
C THR A 47 -0.04 -14.69 8.77
N PRO A 48 -1.11 -15.40 9.19
CA PRO A 48 -2.47 -15.01 8.86
C PRO A 48 -2.84 -13.59 9.35
N ASP A 49 -2.26 -13.15 10.47
CA ASP A 49 -2.47 -11.81 11.00
C ASP A 49 -1.86 -10.74 10.10
N LEU A 50 -0.63 -10.95 9.63
CA LEU A 50 0.02 -10.08 8.66
C LEU A 50 -0.76 -10.05 7.34
N ALA A 51 -1.26 -11.20 6.87
CA ALA A 51 -2.09 -11.27 5.67
C ALA A 51 -3.33 -10.38 5.75
N ASN A 52 -3.98 -10.33 6.91
CA ASN A 52 -5.17 -9.50 7.14
C ASN A 52 -4.88 -7.99 7.18
N ARG A 53 -3.61 -7.61 7.35
CA ARG A 53 -3.15 -6.21 7.46
C ARG A 53 -2.48 -5.70 6.18
N CYS A 54 -2.21 -6.56 5.22
CA CYS A 54 -1.49 -6.24 4.00
C CYS A 54 -2.39 -6.26 2.77
N ARG A 55 -1.99 -5.49 1.75
CA ARG A 55 -2.46 -5.63 0.39
C ARG A 55 -1.35 -6.24 -0.45
N PHE A 56 -1.68 -7.34 -1.11
CA PHE A 56 -0.76 -8.03 -2.00
C PHE A 56 -0.89 -7.48 -3.40
N ILE A 57 0.24 -7.14 -3.99
CA ILE A 57 0.37 -6.74 -5.39
C ILE A 57 1.24 -7.79 -6.04
N ASN A 58 0.64 -8.65 -6.85
CA ASN A 58 1.36 -9.68 -7.59
C ASN A 58 1.78 -9.09 -8.94
N LEU A 59 3.08 -9.10 -9.18
CA LEU A 59 3.65 -8.68 -10.46
C LEU A 59 4.05 -9.90 -11.26
N PHE A 60 3.50 -10.01 -12.45
CA PHE A 60 3.80 -11.09 -13.38
C PHE A 60 4.59 -10.55 -14.56
N LEU A 61 5.46 -11.37 -15.08
CA LEU A 61 6.24 -11.07 -16.27
C LEU A 61 5.83 -12.04 -17.38
N ASP A 62 5.44 -11.50 -18.54
CA ASP A 62 4.98 -12.28 -19.69
C ASP A 62 6.14 -12.83 -20.54
N ILE A 63 7.38 -12.60 -20.16
CA ILE A 63 8.59 -13.03 -20.85
C ILE A 63 9.44 -13.94 -19.96
N GLU A 64 10.07 -14.97 -20.54
CA GLU A 64 10.87 -15.94 -19.79
C GLU A 64 12.12 -15.34 -19.14
N ASP A 65 12.77 -14.38 -19.82
CA ASP A 65 13.98 -13.74 -19.32
C ASP A 65 13.72 -12.27 -18.99
N ALA A 66 13.73 -11.94 -17.70
CA ALA A 66 13.55 -10.59 -17.21
C ALA A 66 14.64 -9.60 -17.73
N ASN A 67 15.83 -10.09 -18.06
CA ASN A 67 16.93 -9.27 -18.52
C ASN A 67 16.75 -8.76 -19.97
N THR A 68 15.87 -9.42 -20.73
CA THR A 68 15.56 -9.02 -22.12
C THR A 68 14.44 -7.99 -22.21
N ARG A 69 13.89 -7.57 -21.07
CA ARG A 69 12.79 -6.62 -21.00
C ARG A 69 13.21 -5.23 -21.44
N GLU A 70 12.53 -4.70 -22.41
CA GLU A 70 12.64 -3.29 -22.81
C GLU A 70 11.71 -2.42 -21.98
N PHE A 71 12.18 -1.27 -21.57
CA PHE A 71 11.42 -0.29 -20.80
C PHE A 71 11.11 0.94 -21.64
N SER A 72 9.86 1.33 -21.71
CA SER A 72 9.44 2.58 -22.38
C SER A 72 10.11 3.82 -21.77
N ASN A 73 10.44 3.76 -20.47
CA ASN A 73 11.14 4.80 -19.74
C ASN A 73 12.38 4.19 -19.08
N PRO A 74 13.52 4.13 -19.76
CA PRO A 74 14.73 3.48 -19.24
C PRO A 74 15.31 4.18 -18.01
N ASN A 75 15.06 5.47 -17.82
CA ASN A 75 15.39 6.20 -16.60
C ASN A 75 14.10 6.66 -15.91
N LEU A 76 13.47 5.74 -15.16
CA LEU A 76 12.20 5.99 -14.49
C LEU A 76 12.28 7.13 -13.46
N HIS A 77 13.38 7.25 -12.71
CA HIS A 77 13.55 8.32 -11.72
C HIS A 77 13.51 9.70 -12.37
N LEU A 78 14.28 9.90 -13.41
CA LEU A 78 14.31 11.16 -14.15
C LEU A 78 12.94 11.47 -14.76
N TRP A 79 12.28 10.46 -15.33
CA TRP A 79 10.93 10.62 -15.90
C TRP A 79 9.92 11.05 -14.83
N VAL A 80 9.95 10.44 -13.65
CA VAL A 80 9.05 10.80 -12.54
C VAL A 80 9.32 12.23 -12.06
N GLU A 81 10.58 12.63 -11.91
CA GLU A 81 10.93 14.00 -11.53
C GLU A 81 10.39 15.03 -12.54
N GLN A 82 10.61 14.79 -13.83
CA GLN A 82 10.14 15.67 -14.90
C GLN A 82 8.62 15.73 -15.02
N ASN A 83 7.93 14.64 -14.70
CA ASN A 83 6.47 14.54 -14.82
C ASN A 83 5.73 14.63 -13.47
N ARG A 84 6.43 15.02 -12.39
CA ARG A 84 5.86 15.06 -11.05
C ARG A 84 4.57 15.88 -10.97
N GLY A 85 4.53 17.04 -11.61
CA GLY A 85 3.34 17.91 -11.63
C GLY A 85 2.16 17.25 -12.32
N LEU A 86 2.39 16.54 -13.42
CA LEU A 86 1.35 15.79 -14.14
C LEU A 86 0.82 14.62 -13.28
N ILE A 87 1.71 13.86 -12.66
CA ILE A 87 1.34 12.73 -11.79
C ILE A 87 0.48 13.21 -10.62
N LEU A 88 0.91 14.27 -9.93
CA LEU A 88 0.13 14.84 -8.81
C LEU A 88 -1.22 15.38 -9.27
N SER A 89 -1.26 16.05 -10.42
CA SER A 89 -2.52 16.55 -11.00
C SER A 89 -3.49 15.41 -11.30
N ALA A 90 -3.01 14.29 -11.83
CA ALA A 90 -3.81 13.11 -12.07
C ALA A 90 -4.39 12.53 -10.76
N LEU A 91 -3.56 12.38 -9.72
CA LEU A 91 -4.00 11.90 -8.41
C LEU A 91 -5.05 12.83 -7.78
N TYR A 92 -4.83 14.14 -7.81
CA TYR A 92 -5.82 15.11 -7.33
C TYR A 92 -7.13 15.07 -8.12
N SER A 93 -7.06 14.77 -9.42
CA SER A 93 -8.25 14.64 -10.26
C SER A 93 -9.13 13.46 -9.85
N LEU A 94 -8.54 12.33 -9.43
CA LEU A 94 -9.29 11.20 -8.87
C LEU A 94 -10.05 11.60 -7.61
N VAL A 95 -9.39 12.29 -6.69
CA VAL A 95 -10.02 12.77 -5.45
C VAL A 95 -11.13 13.78 -5.75
N ARG A 96 -10.90 14.73 -6.65
CA ARG A 96 -11.91 15.72 -7.05
C ARG A 96 -13.12 15.07 -7.70
N ASN A 97 -12.92 14.07 -8.56
CA ASN A 97 -14.02 13.30 -9.15
C ASN A 97 -14.86 12.60 -8.06
N TRP A 98 -14.22 11.96 -7.10
CA TRP A 98 -14.88 11.32 -5.97
C TRP A 98 -15.71 12.32 -5.13
N ILE A 99 -15.12 13.50 -4.82
CA ILE A 99 -15.83 14.58 -4.12
C ILE A 99 -17.04 15.03 -4.93
N GLY A 100 -16.89 15.25 -6.24
CA GLY A 100 -17.96 15.67 -7.14
C GLY A 100 -19.10 14.65 -7.26
N LYS A 101 -18.81 13.37 -7.06
CA LYS A 101 -19.80 12.28 -7.00
C LYS A 101 -20.43 12.08 -5.61
N GLY A 102 -20.18 12.98 -4.65
CA GLY A 102 -20.77 12.91 -3.31
C GLY A 102 -20.04 11.99 -2.35
N LYS A 103 -18.77 11.66 -2.59
CA LYS A 103 -17.91 10.84 -1.74
C LYS A 103 -18.48 9.42 -1.47
N PRO A 104 -18.84 8.66 -2.50
CA PRO A 104 -19.34 7.29 -2.31
C PRO A 104 -18.28 6.44 -1.59
N LYS A 105 -18.75 5.57 -0.69
CA LYS A 105 -17.88 4.60 -0.02
C LYS A 105 -17.47 3.48 -0.97
N GLY A 106 -16.29 2.90 -0.73
CA GLY A 106 -15.86 1.69 -1.42
C GLY A 106 -16.80 0.52 -1.15
N SER A 107 -17.01 -0.31 -2.16
CA SER A 107 -17.95 -1.44 -2.11
C SER A 107 -17.39 -2.67 -1.37
N LEU A 108 -16.07 -2.78 -1.23
CA LEU A 108 -15.41 -3.94 -0.63
C LEU A 108 -14.79 -3.58 0.72
N PRO A 109 -15.03 -4.40 1.76
CA PRO A 109 -14.49 -4.17 3.10
C PRO A 109 -13.00 -4.54 3.17
N PHE A 110 -12.32 -3.91 4.12
CA PHE A 110 -11.02 -4.34 4.61
C PHE A 110 -11.03 -4.29 6.14
N SER A 111 -11.20 -5.43 6.78
CA SER A 111 -11.56 -5.54 8.19
C SER A 111 -10.64 -4.80 9.17
N SER A 112 -9.34 -4.79 8.92
CA SER A 112 -8.37 -4.08 9.77
C SER A 112 -8.29 -2.57 9.48
N PHE A 113 -8.78 -2.11 8.33
CA PHE A 113 -8.67 -0.72 7.87
C PHE A 113 -9.93 -0.29 7.12
N SER A 114 -11.08 -0.35 7.81
CA SER A 114 -12.39 -0.08 7.19
C SER A 114 -12.51 1.35 6.64
N GLU A 115 -11.99 2.34 7.36
CA GLU A 115 -12.00 3.73 6.91
C GLU A 115 -11.17 3.95 5.65
N TRP A 116 -10.00 3.31 5.57
CA TRP A 116 -9.17 3.31 4.37
C TRP A 116 -9.89 2.64 3.19
N ALA A 117 -10.56 1.53 3.43
CA ALA A 117 -11.34 0.83 2.41
C ALA A 117 -12.50 1.68 1.89
N ASP A 118 -13.22 2.36 2.78
CA ASP A 118 -14.31 3.27 2.43
C ASP A 118 -13.82 4.42 1.55
N ILE A 119 -12.70 5.05 1.90
CA ILE A 119 -12.18 6.23 1.21
C ILE A 119 -11.44 5.84 -0.07
N CYS A 120 -10.39 5.02 0.04
CA CYS A 120 -9.55 4.66 -1.11
C CYS A 120 -10.32 3.80 -2.12
N GLY A 121 -11.14 2.85 -1.64
CA GLY A 121 -12.07 2.10 -2.48
C GLY A 121 -13.03 3.04 -3.21
N GLY A 122 -13.65 3.95 -2.49
CA GLY A 122 -14.58 4.93 -3.06
C GLY A 122 -13.95 5.83 -4.11
N ILE A 123 -12.72 6.32 -3.90
CA ILE A 123 -11.98 7.14 -4.87
C ILE A 123 -11.73 6.37 -6.16
N MET A 124 -11.24 5.13 -6.05
CA MET A 124 -10.90 4.29 -7.20
C MET A 124 -12.16 3.87 -7.97
N GLU A 125 -13.17 3.39 -7.28
CA GLU A 125 -14.45 2.96 -7.88
C GLU A 125 -15.21 4.13 -8.50
N ALA A 126 -15.15 5.32 -7.91
CA ALA A 126 -15.73 6.53 -8.51
C ALA A 126 -15.07 6.90 -9.85
N ALA A 127 -13.83 6.50 -10.07
CA ALA A 127 -13.10 6.68 -11.31
C ALA A 127 -13.14 5.44 -12.23
N GLU A 128 -14.02 4.48 -11.93
CA GLU A 128 -14.21 3.25 -12.69
C GLU A 128 -13.01 2.30 -12.69
N TYR A 129 -12.12 2.46 -11.70
CA TYR A 129 -11.05 1.51 -11.43
C TYR A 129 -11.51 0.38 -10.51
N VAL A 130 -10.79 -0.72 -10.56
CA VAL A 130 -11.00 -1.84 -9.64
C VAL A 130 -10.70 -1.40 -8.21
N SER A 131 -11.54 -1.81 -7.25
CA SER A 131 -11.30 -1.54 -5.84
C SER A 131 -9.93 -2.07 -5.39
N PRO A 132 -9.13 -1.26 -4.67
CA PRO A 132 -7.88 -1.74 -4.10
C PRO A 132 -8.11 -2.81 -3.01
N CYS A 133 -9.36 -2.98 -2.57
CA CYS A 133 -9.76 -4.02 -1.63
C CYS A 133 -10.07 -5.36 -2.31
N LYS A 134 -10.17 -5.41 -3.64
CA LYS A 134 -10.32 -6.68 -4.35
C LYS A 134 -9.03 -7.48 -4.20
N GLN A 135 -9.15 -8.66 -3.63
CA GLN A 135 -8.07 -9.66 -3.61
C GLN A 135 -8.40 -10.74 -4.63
N ASP A 136 -7.48 -11.02 -5.51
CA ASP A 136 -7.53 -12.25 -6.28
C ASP A 136 -7.15 -13.39 -5.34
N LYS A 137 -8.12 -14.23 -5.00
CA LYS A 137 -7.96 -15.33 -4.04
C LYS A 137 -7.22 -16.54 -4.63
N GLU A 138 -6.68 -16.41 -5.83
CA GLU A 138 -5.96 -17.49 -6.50
C GLU A 138 -4.45 -17.24 -6.43
N LEU A 139 -3.83 -17.86 -5.44
CA LEU A 139 -2.43 -18.34 -5.45
C LEU A 139 -2.41 -19.78 -4.97
#